data_c9802a206e7347e915d6a4cfdf75017b
#
_entry.id   c9802a206e7347e915d6a4cfdf75017b
#
_cell.length_a   1.000
_cell.length_b   1.000
_cell.length_c   1.000
_cell.angle_alpha   90.00
_cell.angle_beta   90.00
_cell.angle_gamma   90.00
#
_symmetry.space_group_name_H-M   'P 1'
#
loop_
_entity.id
_entity.type
_entity.pdbx_description
1 polymer ?
#
loop_
_entity_poly.entity_id
_entity_poly.type
_entity_poly.pdbx_seq_one_letter_code
_entity_poly.pdbx_strand_id
1 'polypeptide(L)'
;MIIVIGGTPGSGKSTVVGILSQRHGMDVVSSGSMFRDEAVRRGMTLEEFGAFAQKHHEVDQELDGKVTKEVLERGQKERLIVDSRLQAYLLQREGATFFGVHIDAPIDVRAKRVSEREAKTAGQALREIKERERSERTRYLEIYRIDITDLTVYDITIDSGEKTAEEVSELIWSKVQG
;
A
#
# COMPACT_ATOMS: atom_id res chain seq x y z
N MET A 1 6.85 -14.80 -9.29
CA MET A 1 5.42 -14.43 -9.08
C MET A 1 5.36 -13.17 -8.24
N ILE A 2 4.64 -12.16 -8.70
CA ILE A 2 4.49 -10.89 -7.99
C ILE A 2 3.00 -10.71 -7.64
N ILE A 3 2.70 -10.44 -6.37
CA ILE A 3 1.36 -10.03 -5.91
C ILE A 3 1.48 -8.59 -5.43
N VAL A 4 0.74 -7.67 -6.05
CA VAL A 4 0.70 -6.26 -5.62
C VAL A 4 -0.56 -6.02 -4.80
N ILE A 5 -0.39 -5.62 -3.55
CA ILE A 5 -1.50 -5.34 -2.64
C ILE A 5 -1.58 -3.84 -2.38
N GLY A 6 -2.55 -3.22 -3.00
CA GLY A 6 -2.99 -1.85 -2.73
C GLY A 6 -4.13 -1.79 -1.73
N GLY A 7 -4.54 -0.60 -1.37
CA GLY A 7 -5.71 -0.44 -0.51
C GLY A 7 -5.69 0.85 0.31
N THR A 8 -6.85 1.19 0.86
CA THR A 8 -7.06 2.40 1.63
C THR A 8 -6.43 2.35 3.03
N PRO A 9 -6.11 3.51 3.67
CA PRO A 9 -5.61 3.55 5.04
C PRO A 9 -6.62 2.92 6.00
N GLY A 10 -6.16 2.01 6.85
CA GLY A 10 -7.01 1.32 7.84
C GLY A 10 -7.78 0.10 7.31
N SER A 11 -7.62 -0.28 6.03
CA SER A 11 -8.27 -1.47 5.45
C SER A 11 -7.73 -2.82 5.96
N GLY A 12 -6.70 -2.85 6.80
CA GLY A 12 -6.09 -4.09 7.28
C GLY A 12 -5.01 -4.68 6.35
N LYS A 13 -4.67 -4.00 5.27
CA LYS A 13 -3.73 -4.44 4.24
C LYS A 13 -2.41 -5.01 4.80
N SER A 14 -1.74 -4.31 5.71
CA SER A 14 -0.43 -4.75 6.23
C SER A 14 -0.52 -6.04 7.06
N THR A 15 -1.64 -6.28 7.74
CA THR A 15 -1.89 -7.56 8.45
C THR A 15 -2.05 -8.69 7.44
N VAL A 16 -2.84 -8.48 6.38
CA VAL A 16 -3.04 -9.45 5.30
C VAL A 16 -1.71 -9.78 4.61
N VAL A 17 -0.91 -8.76 4.30
CA VAL A 17 0.45 -8.93 3.74
C VAL A 17 1.32 -9.81 4.64
N GLY A 18 1.32 -9.55 5.95
CA GLY A 18 2.08 -10.34 6.92
C GLY A 18 1.64 -11.82 6.95
N ILE A 19 0.35 -12.09 6.93
CA ILE A 19 -0.21 -13.45 6.92
C ILE A 19 0.19 -14.18 5.62
N LEU A 20 0.02 -13.56 4.46
CA LEU A 20 0.41 -14.14 3.17
C LEU A 20 1.91 -14.43 3.11
N SER A 21 2.74 -13.49 3.55
CA SER A 21 4.18 -13.65 3.61
C SER A 21 4.59 -14.87 4.45
N GLN A 22 4.06 -14.96 5.68
CA GLN A 22 4.39 -16.04 6.61
C GLN A 22 3.88 -17.41 6.12
N ARG A 23 2.63 -17.48 5.65
CA ARG A 23 2.01 -18.74 5.23
C ARG A 23 2.61 -19.31 3.95
N HIS A 24 3.06 -18.45 3.05
CA HIS A 24 3.47 -18.87 1.69
C HIS A 24 4.97 -18.64 1.40
N GLY A 25 5.73 -18.17 2.39
CA GLY A 25 7.18 -17.95 2.24
C GLY A 25 7.49 -16.94 1.13
N MET A 26 6.75 -15.83 1.08
CA MET A 26 6.94 -14.76 0.09
C MET A 26 7.61 -13.56 0.76
N ASP A 27 8.62 -13.01 0.11
CA ASP A 27 9.26 -11.78 0.57
C ASP A 27 8.37 -10.56 0.34
N VAL A 28 8.50 -9.56 1.20
CA VAL A 28 7.69 -8.33 1.13
C VAL A 28 8.57 -7.15 0.75
N VAL A 29 8.15 -6.43 -0.29
CA VAL A 29 8.67 -5.10 -0.63
C VAL A 29 7.59 -4.07 -0.31
N SER A 30 7.87 -3.13 0.61
CA SER A 30 6.87 -2.19 1.10
C SER A 30 7.31 -0.74 0.91
N SER A 31 6.59 0.01 0.07
CA SER A 31 6.79 1.47 -0.08
C SER A 31 6.61 2.21 1.24
N GLY A 32 5.65 1.78 2.06
CA GLY A 32 5.42 2.38 3.38
C GLY A 32 6.58 2.16 4.35
N SER A 33 7.27 1.03 4.29
CA SER A 33 8.48 0.79 5.09
C SER A 33 9.62 1.65 4.60
N MET A 34 9.89 1.69 3.29
CA MET A 34 10.95 2.55 2.73
C MET A 34 10.73 4.03 3.06
N PHE A 35 9.48 4.49 3.04
CA PHE A 35 9.17 5.88 3.42
C PHE A 35 9.45 6.16 4.90
N ARG A 36 9.12 5.23 5.81
CA ARG A 36 9.43 5.34 7.25
C ARG A 36 10.93 5.30 7.51
N ASP A 37 11.65 4.39 6.87
CA ASP A 37 13.09 4.24 7.01
C ASP A 37 13.82 5.50 6.55
N GLU A 38 13.36 6.12 5.48
CA GLU A 38 13.91 7.38 4.99
C GLU A 38 13.62 8.56 5.95
N ALA A 39 12.42 8.60 6.56
CA ALA A 39 12.11 9.58 7.60
C ALA A 39 13.08 9.45 8.78
N VAL A 40 13.28 8.23 9.28
CA VAL A 40 14.25 7.96 10.38
C VAL A 40 15.66 8.34 9.96
N ARG A 41 16.11 8.00 8.77
CA ARG A 41 17.44 8.34 8.24
C ARG A 41 17.69 9.85 8.22
N ARG A 42 16.63 10.63 7.97
CA ARG A 42 16.68 12.11 7.97
C ARG A 42 16.48 12.74 9.36
N GLY A 43 16.24 11.92 10.41
CA GLY A 43 15.94 12.41 11.76
C GLY A 43 14.58 13.10 11.86
N MET A 44 13.63 12.77 10.99
CA MET A 44 12.30 13.35 10.93
C MET A 44 11.25 12.38 11.47
N THR A 45 10.20 12.90 12.09
CA THR A 45 8.97 12.15 12.31
C THR A 45 8.30 11.82 10.97
N LEU A 46 7.41 10.86 10.96
CA LEU A 46 6.67 10.49 9.73
C LEU A 46 5.81 11.65 9.21
N GLU A 47 5.25 12.45 10.11
CA GLU A 47 4.46 13.64 9.78
C GLU A 47 5.33 14.73 9.14
N GLU A 48 6.47 15.06 9.78
CA GLU A 48 7.43 16.03 9.24
C GLU A 48 7.96 15.60 7.87
N PHE A 49 8.28 14.32 7.70
CA PHE A 49 8.74 13.80 6.43
C PHE A 49 7.65 13.81 5.36
N GLY A 50 6.40 13.51 5.74
CA GLY A 50 5.25 13.65 4.84
C GLY A 50 5.06 15.09 4.35
N ALA A 51 5.14 16.07 5.26
CA ALA A 51 5.07 17.50 4.91
C ALA A 51 6.26 17.96 4.05
N PHE A 52 7.44 17.39 4.28
CA PHE A 52 8.64 17.63 3.47
C PHE A 52 8.45 17.07 2.04
N ALA A 53 8.02 15.82 1.91
CA ALA A 53 7.79 15.17 0.61
C ALA A 53 6.71 15.88 -0.24
N GLN A 54 5.71 16.50 0.39
CA GLN A 54 4.72 17.33 -0.34
C GLN A 54 5.34 18.51 -1.08
N LYS A 55 6.47 19.03 -0.59
CA LYS A 55 7.21 20.15 -1.18
C LYS A 55 8.38 19.72 -2.04
N HIS A 56 8.75 18.46 -1.96
CA HIS A 56 9.94 17.86 -2.57
C HIS A 56 9.57 16.57 -3.30
N HIS A 57 8.88 16.71 -4.44
CA HIS A 57 8.38 15.59 -5.24
C HIS A 57 9.48 14.62 -5.71
N GLU A 58 10.72 15.10 -5.81
CA GLU A 58 11.90 14.28 -6.11
C GLU A 58 12.11 13.15 -5.08
N VAL A 59 11.68 13.34 -3.83
CA VAL A 59 11.78 12.33 -2.78
C VAL A 59 10.84 11.16 -3.06
N ASP A 60 9.58 11.45 -3.39
CA ASP A 60 8.62 10.42 -3.80
C ASP A 60 9.14 9.66 -5.03
N GLN A 61 9.62 10.39 -6.06
CA GLN A 61 10.14 9.77 -7.30
C GLN A 61 11.34 8.87 -7.02
N GLU A 62 12.25 9.27 -6.13
CA GLU A 62 13.41 8.47 -5.77
C GLU A 62 13.00 7.19 -5.03
N LEU A 63 12.12 7.29 -4.03
CA LEU A 63 11.67 6.14 -3.24
C LEU A 63 10.83 5.17 -4.07
N ASP A 64 9.87 5.69 -4.83
CA ASP A 64 9.02 4.86 -5.67
C ASP A 64 9.82 4.18 -6.80
N GLY A 65 10.80 4.89 -7.37
CA GLY A 65 11.73 4.33 -8.34
C GLY A 65 12.60 3.20 -7.77
N LYS A 66 13.07 3.34 -6.52
CA LYS A 66 13.79 2.27 -5.82
C LYS A 66 12.93 1.02 -5.62
N VAL A 67 11.67 1.21 -5.18
CA VAL A 67 10.71 0.11 -5.03
C VAL A 67 10.46 -0.57 -6.36
N THR A 68 10.15 0.20 -7.40
CA THR A 68 9.89 -0.34 -8.75
C THR A 68 11.07 -1.16 -9.26
N LYS A 69 12.28 -0.62 -9.15
CA LYS A 69 13.52 -1.29 -9.57
C LYS A 69 13.72 -2.61 -8.80
N GLU A 70 13.62 -2.58 -7.46
CA GLU A 70 13.77 -3.77 -6.61
C GLU A 70 12.75 -4.85 -7.01
N VAL A 71 11.49 -4.49 -7.21
CA VAL A 71 10.44 -5.44 -7.61
C VAL A 71 10.72 -6.04 -8.97
N LEU A 72 11.17 -5.26 -9.96
CA LEU A 72 11.48 -5.75 -11.30
C LEU A 72 12.69 -6.69 -11.30
N GLU A 73 13.73 -6.38 -10.53
CA GLU A 73 14.94 -7.21 -10.44
C GLU A 73 14.68 -8.53 -9.69
N ARG A 74 14.00 -8.47 -8.55
CA ARG A 74 13.75 -9.65 -7.70
C ARG A 74 12.60 -10.51 -8.22
N GLY A 75 11.54 -9.89 -8.74
CA GLY A 75 10.33 -10.59 -9.18
C GLY A 75 10.54 -11.59 -10.33
N GLN A 76 11.66 -11.49 -11.05
CA GLN A 76 12.07 -12.48 -12.06
C GLN A 76 12.51 -13.81 -11.45
N LYS A 77 12.99 -13.80 -10.21
CA LYS A 77 13.62 -14.96 -9.55
C LYS A 77 12.89 -15.40 -8.29
N GLU A 78 12.15 -14.49 -7.68
CA GLU A 78 11.56 -14.67 -6.36
C GLU A 78 10.03 -14.55 -6.42
N ARG A 79 9.39 -14.97 -5.33
CA ARG A 79 7.97 -14.76 -5.09
C ARG A 79 7.81 -13.57 -4.17
N LEU A 80 7.22 -12.48 -4.66
CA LEU A 80 7.15 -11.22 -3.94
C LEU A 80 5.71 -10.79 -3.65
N ILE A 81 5.52 -10.19 -2.48
CA ILE A 81 4.36 -9.36 -2.16
C ILE A 81 4.82 -7.90 -2.15
N VAL A 82 4.15 -7.06 -2.92
CA VAL A 82 4.42 -5.61 -2.98
C VAL A 82 3.32 -4.89 -2.22
N ASP A 83 3.65 -4.33 -1.05
CA ASP A 83 2.75 -3.55 -0.21
C ASP A 83 2.83 -2.06 -0.59
N SER A 84 2.00 -1.64 -1.54
CA SER A 84 2.01 -0.26 -2.02
C SER A 84 0.69 0.15 -2.68
N ARG A 85 0.32 1.43 -2.57
CA ARG A 85 -0.84 1.98 -3.26
C ARG A 85 -0.54 2.42 -4.68
N LEU A 86 0.72 2.72 -4.98
CA LEU A 86 1.14 3.28 -6.27
C LEU A 86 1.77 2.23 -7.18
N GLN A 87 2.43 1.22 -6.62
CA GLN A 87 3.27 0.30 -7.39
C GLN A 87 2.52 -0.52 -8.45
N ALA A 88 1.23 -0.80 -8.27
CA ALA A 88 0.44 -1.45 -9.32
C ALA A 88 0.47 -0.65 -10.62
N TYR A 89 0.29 0.66 -10.54
CA TYR A 89 0.30 1.56 -11.69
C TYR A 89 1.70 1.71 -12.31
N LEU A 90 2.74 1.83 -11.46
CA LEU A 90 4.11 1.97 -11.96
C LEU A 90 4.59 0.69 -12.64
N LEU A 91 4.35 -0.47 -12.03
CA LEU A 91 4.71 -1.76 -12.59
C LEU A 91 3.94 -2.07 -13.88
N GLN A 92 2.67 -1.68 -13.97
CA GLN A 92 1.91 -1.78 -15.22
C GLN A 92 2.53 -0.95 -16.33
N ARG A 93 2.99 0.27 -16.04
CA ARG A 93 3.70 1.14 -17.03
C ARG A 93 5.02 0.53 -17.50
N GLU A 94 5.71 -0.20 -16.62
CA GLU A 94 6.93 -0.93 -16.96
C GLU A 94 6.65 -2.26 -17.69
N GLY A 95 5.39 -2.60 -17.94
CA GLY A 95 5.00 -3.86 -18.60
C GLY A 95 5.21 -5.11 -17.75
N ALA A 96 5.32 -4.96 -16.42
CA ALA A 96 5.49 -6.09 -15.53
C ALA A 96 4.19 -6.90 -15.37
N THR A 97 4.33 -8.22 -15.27
CA THR A 97 3.21 -9.12 -14.96
C THR A 97 3.11 -9.32 -13.45
N PHE A 98 1.96 -9.04 -12.88
CA PHE A 98 1.65 -9.23 -11.47
C PHE A 98 0.17 -9.57 -11.28
N PHE A 99 -0.19 -10.08 -10.11
CA PHE A 99 -1.57 -10.19 -9.67
C PHE A 99 -1.89 -9.02 -8.74
N GLY A 100 -2.80 -8.16 -9.16
CA GLY A 100 -3.16 -6.93 -8.45
C GLY A 100 -4.38 -7.12 -7.54
N VAL A 101 -4.24 -6.76 -6.27
CA VAL A 101 -5.30 -6.81 -5.26
C VAL A 101 -5.49 -5.44 -4.64
N HIS A 102 -6.74 -4.94 -4.63
CA HIS A 102 -7.11 -3.75 -3.87
C HIS A 102 -7.95 -4.15 -2.65
N ILE A 103 -7.53 -3.76 -1.44
CA ILE A 103 -8.27 -4.02 -0.20
C ILE A 103 -8.86 -2.70 0.31
N ASP A 104 -10.17 -2.67 0.45
CA ASP A 104 -10.90 -1.54 1.02
C ASP A 104 -11.77 -1.96 2.21
N ALA A 105 -12.33 -1.00 2.92
CA ALA A 105 -13.36 -1.18 3.93
C ALA A 105 -14.13 0.14 4.12
N PRO A 106 -15.37 0.09 4.63
CA PRO A 106 -16.11 1.29 4.99
C PRO A 106 -15.31 2.22 5.91
N ILE A 107 -15.43 3.53 5.71
CA ILE A 107 -14.58 4.53 6.38
C ILE A 107 -14.68 4.50 7.91
N ASP A 108 -15.87 4.19 8.44
CA ASP A 108 -16.13 4.03 9.88
C ASP A 108 -15.38 2.81 10.45
N VAL A 109 -15.38 1.69 9.73
CA VAL A 109 -14.61 0.49 10.09
C VAL A 109 -13.10 0.81 10.09
N ARG A 110 -12.63 1.50 9.08
CA ARG A 110 -11.22 1.91 8.97
C ARG A 110 -10.81 2.86 10.10
N ALA A 111 -11.65 3.85 10.40
CA ALA A 111 -11.43 4.78 11.51
C ALA A 111 -11.40 4.08 12.86
N LYS A 112 -12.29 3.11 13.09
CA LYS A 112 -12.30 2.28 14.29
C LYS A 112 -10.99 1.48 14.44
N ARG A 113 -10.59 0.76 13.39
CA ARG A 113 -9.34 -0.03 13.39
C ARG A 113 -8.09 0.82 13.67
N VAL A 114 -8.00 2.02 13.09
CA VAL A 114 -6.90 2.94 13.33
C VAL A 114 -6.95 3.50 14.75
N SER A 115 -8.12 3.86 15.27
CA SER A 115 -8.28 4.40 16.62
C SER A 115 -7.84 3.39 17.68
N GLU A 116 -8.23 2.13 17.52
CA GLU A 116 -7.85 1.04 18.44
C GLU A 116 -6.34 0.74 18.40
N ARG A 117 -5.76 0.68 17.20
CA ARG A 117 -4.33 0.40 17.02
C ARG A 117 -3.43 1.51 17.57
N GLU A 118 -3.84 2.77 17.43
CA GLU A 118 -3.00 3.94 17.73
C GLU A 118 -3.43 4.67 19.00
N ALA A 119 -4.35 4.10 19.77
CA ALA A 119 -4.90 4.68 21.00
C ALA A 119 -5.40 6.13 20.82
N LYS A 120 -6.10 6.38 19.71
CA LYS A 120 -6.68 7.69 19.33
C LYS A 120 -8.21 7.63 19.41
N THR A 121 -8.86 8.81 19.39
CA THR A 121 -10.31 8.84 19.21
C THR A 121 -10.70 8.50 17.77
N ALA A 122 -11.90 7.94 17.56
CA ALA A 122 -12.39 7.65 16.22
C ALA A 122 -12.46 8.90 15.32
N GLY A 123 -12.78 10.07 15.91
CA GLY A 123 -12.80 11.33 15.19
C GLY A 123 -11.41 11.81 14.75
N GLN A 124 -10.38 11.57 15.53
CA GLN A 124 -8.98 11.85 15.15
C GLN A 124 -8.55 10.91 14.02
N ALA A 125 -8.78 9.61 14.18
CA ALA A 125 -8.45 8.60 13.17
C ALA A 125 -9.14 8.89 11.82
N LEU A 126 -10.42 9.28 11.85
CA LEU A 126 -11.16 9.64 10.66
C LEU A 126 -10.55 10.85 9.92
N ARG A 127 -10.15 11.89 10.65
CA ARG A 127 -9.50 13.07 10.04
C ARG A 127 -8.18 12.71 9.40
N GLU A 128 -7.35 11.95 10.09
CA GLU A 128 -6.05 11.52 9.60
C GLU A 128 -6.16 10.63 8.35
N ILE A 129 -7.12 9.70 8.32
CA ILE A 129 -7.39 8.88 7.14
C ILE A 129 -7.73 9.77 5.94
N LYS A 130 -8.68 10.71 6.10
CA LYS A 130 -9.11 11.59 5.02
C LYS A 130 -7.97 12.50 4.52
N GLU A 131 -7.19 13.05 5.44
CA GLU A 131 -6.04 13.89 5.11
C GLU A 131 -4.99 13.10 4.32
N ARG A 132 -4.69 11.89 4.77
CA ARG A 132 -3.75 11.01 4.10
C ARG A 132 -4.22 10.62 2.69
N GLU A 133 -5.48 10.23 2.53
CA GLU A 133 -6.05 9.91 1.22
C GLU A 133 -5.98 11.11 0.26
N ARG A 134 -6.35 12.30 0.74
CA ARG A 134 -6.26 13.52 -0.04
C ARG A 134 -4.83 13.85 -0.46
N SER A 135 -3.90 13.82 0.49
CA SER A 135 -2.49 14.11 0.26
C SER A 135 -1.87 13.14 -0.76
N GLU A 136 -2.07 11.84 -0.58
CA GLU A 136 -1.54 10.83 -1.51
C GLU A 136 -2.13 10.97 -2.91
N ARG A 137 -3.45 11.15 -3.02
CA ARG A 137 -4.11 11.34 -4.31
C ARG A 137 -3.57 12.57 -5.05
N THR A 138 -3.44 13.70 -4.35
CA THR A 138 -2.92 14.94 -4.95
C THR A 138 -1.49 14.74 -5.44
N ARG A 139 -0.60 14.22 -4.59
CA ARG A 139 0.81 13.98 -4.96
C ARG A 139 0.94 13.05 -6.16
N TYR A 140 0.25 11.91 -6.14
CA TYR A 140 0.39 10.94 -7.24
C TYR A 140 -0.19 11.46 -8.55
N LEU A 141 -1.25 12.27 -8.49
CA LEU A 141 -1.79 12.94 -9.67
C LEU A 141 -0.81 13.99 -10.21
N GLU A 142 -0.20 14.78 -9.34
CA GLU A 142 0.76 15.83 -9.72
C GLU A 142 2.07 15.26 -10.26
N ILE A 143 2.64 14.29 -9.55
CA ILE A 143 3.95 13.71 -9.86
C ILE A 143 3.89 12.77 -11.06
N TYR A 144 2.89 11.87 -11.08
CA TYR A 144 2.85 10.74 -12.01
C TYR A 144 1.70 10.78 -13.01
N ARG A 145 0.75 11.72 -12.86
CA ARG A 145 -0.52 11.72 -13.60
C ARG A 145 -1.32 10.43 -13.39
N ILE A 146 -1.27 9.90 -12.16
CA ILE A 146 -2.00 8.70 -11.74
C ILE A 146 -3.11 9.10 -10.77
N ASP A 147 -4.34 8.76 -11.13
CA ASP A 147 -5.47 8.81 -10.19
C ASP A 147 -5.60 7.43 -9.51
N ILE A 148 -5.18 7.35 -8.24
CA ILE A 148 -5.25 6.10 -7.46
C ILE A 148 -6.67 5.65 -7.12
N THR A 149 -7.70 6.39 -7.52
CA THR A 149 -9.11 5.97 -7.43
C THR A 149 -9.57 5.17 -8.65
N ASP A 150 -8.78 5.16 -9.72
CA ASP A 150 -9.00 4.28 -10.86
C ASP A 150 -8.45 2.88 -10.55
N LEU A 151 -9.31 1.97 -10.16
CA LEU A 151 -8.93 0.63 -9.71
C LEU A 151 -8.76 -0.40 -10.85
N THR A 152 -8.82 0.03 -12.11
CA THR A 152 -8.71 -0.86 -13.28
C THR A 152 -7.36 -1.58 -13.40
N VAL A 153 -6.35 -1.12 -12.69
CA VAL A 153 -5.02 -1.75 -12.59
C VAL A 153 -5.01 -3.03 -11.73
N TYR A 154 -6.05 -3.24 -10.91
CA TYR A 154 -6.16 -4.38 -10.02
C TYR A 154 -7.05 -5.46 -10.60
N ASP A 155 -6.64 -6.72 -10.47
CA ASP A 155 -7.43 -7.89 -10.93
C ASP A 155 -8.65 -8.13 -10.05
N ILE A 156 -8.52 -7.85 -8.72
CA ILE A 156 -9.62 -7.99 -7.77
C ILE A 156 -9.65 -6.85 -6.75
N THR A 157 -10.87 -6.51 -6.32
CA THR A 157 -11.10 -5.61 -5.18
C THR A 157 -11.84 -6.39 -4.09
N ILE A 158 -11.37 -6.28 -2.84
CA ILE A 158 -11.90 -6.98 -1.69
C ILE A 158 -12.37 -5.98 -0.64
N ASP A 159 -13.65 -6.07 -0.26
CA ASP A 159 -14.14 -5.40 0.94
C ASP A 159 -13.80 -6.25 2.17
N SER A 160 -12.96 -5.69 3.04
CA SER A 160 -12.52 -6.30 4.29
C SER A 160 -13.37 -5.87 5.50
N GLY A 161 -14.47 -5.14 5.30
CA GLY A 161 -15.27 -4.55 6.38
C GLY A 161 -15.72 -5.57 7.42
N GLU A 162 -16.27 -6.69 6.97
CA GLU A 162 -16.79 -7.78 7.80
C GLU A 162 -15.90 -9.04 7.80
N LYS A 163 -14.70 -8.96 7.22
CA LYS A 163 -13.78 -10.10 7.09
C LYS A 163 -12.60 -9.96 8.04
N THR A 164 -12.16 -11.10 8.56
CA THR A 164 -10.87 -11.19 9.24
C THR A 164 -9.72 -11.08 8.23
N ALA A 165 -8.54 -10.77 8.70
CA ALA A 165 -7.35 -10.70 7.84
C ALA A 165 -6.99 -12.10 7.27
N GLU A 166 -7.27 -13.16 8.02
CA GLU A 166 -7.13 -14.55 7.59
C GLU A 166 -8.03 -14.86 6.41
N GLU A 167 -9.33 -14.54 6.50
CA GLU A 167 -10.30 -14.77 5.42
C GLU A 167 -9.93 -14.00 4.16
N VAL A 168 -9.49 -12.75 4.30
CA VAL A 168 -9.01 -11.95 3.17
C VAL A 168 -7.77 -12.60 2.54
N SER A 169 -6.83 -13.08 3.36
CA SER A 169 -5.60 -13.74 2.88
C SER A 169 -5.91 -15.02 2.12
N GLU A 170 -6.84 -15.85 2.62
CA GLU A 170 -7.26 -17.08 1.96
C GLU A 170 -7.96 -16.80 0.63
N LEU A 171 -8.82 -15.78 0.60
CA LEU A 171 -9.48 -15.34 -0.63
C LEU A 171 -8.47 -14.90 -1.70
N ILE A 172 -7.47 -14.08 -1.32
CA ILE A 172 -6.42 -13.66 -2.24
C ILE A 172 -5.67 -14.87 -2.77
N TRP A 173 -5.24 -15.75 -1.86
CA TRP A 173 -4.45 -16.91 -2.25
C TRP A 173 -5.19 -17.86 -3.19
N SER A 174 -6.49 -18.09 -2.94
CA SER A 174 -7.32 -18.90 -3.82
C SER A 174 -7.41 -18.35 -5.25
N LYS A 175 -7.40 -17.01 -5.40
CA LYS A 175 -7.45 -16.32 -6.71
C LYS A 175 -6.11 -16.31 -7.43
N VAL A 176 -5.02 -16.34 -6.69
CA VAL A 176 -3.65 -16.37 -7.25
C VAL A 176 -3.32 -17.75 -7.83
N GLN A 177 -3.96 -18.81 -7.32
CA GLN A 177 -3.71 -20.21 -7.76
C GLN A 177 -4.62 -20.68 -8.89
N GLY A 178 -5.72 -20.02 -9.15
CA GLY A 178 -6.69 -20.37 -10.18
C GLY A 178 -6.53 -19.58 -11.43
#